data_255912a731683ab3289dc23f5290456b
#
_entry.id   255912a731683ab3289dc23f5290456b
#
_cell.length_a   1.000
_cell.length_b   1.000
_cell.length_c   1.000
_cell.angle_alpha   90.00
_cell.angle_beta   90.00
_cell.angle_gamma   90.00
#
_symmetry.space_group_name_H-M   'P 1'
#
loop_
_entity.id
_entity.type
_entity.pdbx_description
1 polymer ?
#
loop_
_entity_poly.entity_id
_entity_poly.type
_entity_poly.pdbx_seq_one_letter_code
_entity_poly.pdbx_strand_id
1 'polypeptide(L)'
;MTKLLIVEDIPDNAELVRRIMSARGYEVLHAIDAETGFQMALSEHPDLILLDLGLPDHDGLTLAGWLRAEPAFHQVPIIAYTAWPPETAKQMAETYGCTGYIGKPIGSVRDFAEQIESFLKK
;
A
#
# COMPACT_ATOMS: atom_id res chain seq x y z
N MET A 1 -7.89 15.86 5.23
CA MET A 1 -8.39 14.48 5.01
C MET A 1 -7.23 13.52 4.86
N THR A 2 -7.31 12.38 5.50
CA THR A 2 -6.26 11.36 5.40
C THR A 2 -6.22 10.78 4.00
N LYS A 3 -5.03 10.75 3.40
CA LYS A 3 -4.81 10.24 2.04
C LYS A 3 -4.17 8.87 2.06
N LEU A 4 -4.73 7.96 1.31
CA LEU A 4 -4.15 6.64 1.08
C LEU A 4 -3.76 6.54 -0.39
N LEU A 5 -2.56 6.02 -0.66
CA LEU A 5 -2.14 5.72 -2.03
C LEU A 5 -2.14 4.21 -2.20
N ILE A 6 -2.87 3.72 -3.19
CA ILE A 6 -2.78 2.32 -3.58
C ILE A 6 -2.04 2.20 -4.90
N VAL A 7 -1.00 1.36 -4.93
CA VAL A 7 -0.23 1.06 -6.14
C VAL A 7 -0.61 -0.35 -6.57
N GLU A 8 -1.41 -0.45 -7.62
CA GLU A 8 -2.04 -1.69 -8.07
C GLU A 8 -2.30 -1.60 -9.56
N ASP A 9 -1.85 -2.59 -10.32
CA ASP A 9 -2.01 -2.60 -11.78
C ASP A 9 -3.37 -3.11 -12.25
N ILE A 10 -4.11 -3.82 -11.40
CA ILE A 10 -5.43 -4.35 -11.75
C ILE A 10 -6.51 -3.39 -11.27
N PRO A 11 -7.23 -2.69 -12.20
CA PRO A 11 -8.19 -1.65 -11.81
C PRO A 11 -9.28 -2.14 -10.85
N ASP A 12 -9.78 -3.35 -11.02
CA ASP A 12 -10.85 -3.90 -10.17
C ASP A 12 -10.37 -4.07 -8.72
N ASN A 13 -9.12 -4.49 -8.52
CA ASN A 13 -8.57 -4.62 -7.18
C ASN A 13 -8.41 -3.26 -6.52
N ALA A 14 -7.93 -2.27 -7.26
CA ALA A 14 -7.79 -0.91 -6.77
C ALA A 14 -9.15 -0.30 -6.43
N GLU A 15 -10.15 -0.52 -7.28
CA GLU A 15 -11.50 0.01 -7.07
C GLU A 15 -12.14 -0.57 -5.81
N LEU A 16 -11.91 -1.84 -5.53
CA LEU A 16 -12.43 -2.45 -4.31
C LEU A 16 -11.87 -1.76 -3.06
N VAL A 17 -10.55 -1.55 -3.03
CA VAL A 17 -9.91 -0.85 -1.91
C VAL A 17 -10.41 0.58 -1.80
N ARG A 18 -10.55 1.27 -2.94
CA ARG A 18 -11.06 2.64 -2.96
C ARG A 18 -12.45 2.73 -2.35
N ARG A 19 -13.34 1.82 -2.73
CA ARG A 19 -14.71 1.81 -2.20
C ARG A 19 -14.73 1.57 -0.70
N ILE A 20 -13.94 0.60 -0.24
CA ILE A 20 -13.88 0.26 1.18
C ILE A 20 -13.42 1.46 2.00
N MET A 21 -12.32 2.08 1.60
CA MET A 21 -11.71 3.11 2.41
C MET A 21 -12.38 4.48 2.22
N SER A 22 -12.90 4.78 1.03
CA SER A 22 -13.67 6.01 0.82
C SER A 22 -14.94 6.03 1.67
N ALA A 23 -15.57 4.87 1.85
CA ALA A 23 -16.75 4.76 2.71
C ALA A 23 -16.44 5.10 4.18
N ARG A 24 -15.19 5.02 4.58
CA ARG A 24 -14.74 5.37 5.93
C ARG A 24 -14.16 6.79 6.04
N GLY A 25 -14.27 7.57 4.97
CA GLY A 25 -13.88 8.98 5.01
C GLY A 25 -12.45 9.25 4.54
N TYR A 26 -11.77 8.28 3.94
CA TYR A 26 -10.40 8.50 3.45
C TYR A 26 -10.42 8.91 1.98
N GLU A 27 -9.46 9.75 1.60
CA GLU A 27 -9.19 10.03 0.20
C GLU A 27 -8.26 8.95 -0.33
N VAL A 28 -8.64 8.26 -1.41
CA VAL A 28 -7.85 7.16 -1.96
C VAL A 28 -7.34 7.54 -3.34
N LEU A 29 -6.03 7.53 -3.51
CA LEU A 29 -5.36 7.77 -4.78
C LEU A 29 -4.89 6.43 -5.34
N HIS A 30 -4.88 6.31 -6.65
CA HIS A 30 -4.51 5.05 -7.33
C HIS A 30 -3.43 5.28 -8.37
N ALA A 31 -2.35 4.51 -8.29
CA ALA A 31 -1.30 4.45 -9.31
C ALA A 31 -1.26 3.03 -9.88
N ILE A 32 -1.03 2.91 -11.18
CA ILE A 32 -1.10 1.63 -11.88
C ILE A 32 0.25 0.90 -11.97
N ASP A 33 1.35 1.57 -11.65
CA ASP A 33 2.68 0.98 -11.69
C ASP A 33 3.58 1.65 -10.65
N ALA A 34 4.79 1.11 -10.50
CA ALA A 34 5.71 1.58 -9.46
C ALA A 34 6.21 2.99 -9.71
N GLU A 35 6.55 3.33 -10.96
CA GLU A 35 7.07 4.66 -11.27
C GLU A 35 6.02 5.73 -11.04
N THR A 36 4.78 5.51 -11.51
CA THR A 36 3.66 6.43 -11.25
C THR A 36 3.39 6.54 -9.76
N GLY A 37 3.44 5.40 -9.06
CA GLY A 37 3.24 5.37 -7.61
C GLY A 37 4.26 6.21 -6.86
N PHE A 38 5.52 6.11 -7.26
CA PHE A 38 6.58 6.91 -6.65
C PHE A 38 6.36 8.40 -6.89
N GLN A 39 6.04 8.80 -8.13
CA GLN A 39 5.78 10.20 -8.45
C GLN A 39 4.57 10.74 -7.71
N MET A 40 3.49 9.97 -7.62
CA MET A 40 2.29 10.38 -6.87
C MET A 40 2.59 10.52 -5.38
N ALA A 41 3.38 9.62 -4.82
CA ALA A 41 3.78 9.72 -3.42
C ALA A 41 4.53 11.02 -3.15
N LEU A 42 5.47 11.38 -4.03
CA LEU A 42 6.25 12.61 -3.88
C LEU A 42 5.38 13.87 -3.98
N SER A 43 4.38 13.86 -4.87
CA SER A 43 3.53 15.05 -5.09
C SER A 43 2.36 15.15 -4.12
N GLU A 44 1.77 14.04 -3.71
CA GLU A 44 0.55 14.03 -2.91
C GLU A 44 0.76 13.83 -1.41
N HIS A 45 1.93 13.36 -1.00
CA HIS A 45 2.27 13.11 0.40
C HIS A 45 1.22 12.27 1.13
N PRO A 46 0.96 11.02 0.68
CA PRO A 46 -0.04 10.18 1.32
C PRO A 46 0.36 9.81 2.76
N ASP A 47 -0.64 9.55 3.57
CA ASP A 47 -0.44 9.15 4.97
C ASP A 47 -0.18 7.66 5.14
N LEU A 48 -0.52 6.86 4.14
CA LEU A 48 -0.26 5.43 4.09
C LEU A 48 -0.19 5.00 2.63
N ILE A 49 0.71 4.06 2.34
CA ILE A 49 0.87 3.50 0.99
C ILE A 49 0.62 2.01 1.05
N LEU A 50 -0.35 1.55 0.26
CA LEU A 50 -0.63 0.13 0.08
C LEU A 50 -0.12 -0.26 -1.30
N LEU A 51 0.83 -1.21 -1.37
CA LEU A 51 1.43 -1.55 -2.64
C LEU A 51 1.37 -3.05 -2.94
N ASP A 52 0.97 -3.36 -4.17
CA ASP A 52 1.00 -4.70 -4.71
C ASP A 52 2.45 -5.05 -5.04
N LEU A 53 2.84 -6.28 -4.76
CA LEU A 53 4.20 -6.73 -5.03
C LEU A 53 4.41 -7.14 -6.49
N GLY A 54 3.34 -7.46 -7.21
CA GLY A 54 3.42 -7.89 -8.61
C GLY A 54 3.08 -6.78 -9.62
N LEU A 55 3.85 -5.69 -9.64
CA LEU A 55 3.60 -4.57 -10.55
C LEU A 55 4.24 -4.82 -11.94
N PRO A 56 3.74 -4.14 -13.01
CA PRO A 56 4.20 -4.45 -14.36
C PRO A 56 5.59 -3.93 -14.71
N ASP A 57 6.03 -2.83 -14.11
CA ASP A 57 7.33 -2.21 -14.43
C ASP A 57 8.44 -2.62 -13.45
N HIS A 58 8.14 -2.62 -12.15
CA HIS A 58 9.04 -3.04 -11.09
C HIS A 58 8.23 -3.79 -10.05
N ASP A 59 8.87 -4.60 -9.21
CA ASP A 59 8.11 -5.20 -8.12
C ASP A 59 7.85 -4.16 -7.01
N GLY A 60 6.84 -4.43 -6.18
CA GLY A 60 6.47 -3.51 -5.11
C GLY A 60 7.56 -3.33 -4.06
N LEU A 61 8.42 -4.33 -3.88
CA LEU A 61 9.53 -4.23 -2.93
C LEU A 61 10.58 -3.23 -3.41
N THR A 62 10.82 -3.14 -4.72
CA THR A 62 11.68 -2.12 -5.29
C THR A 62 11.12 -0.73 -5.01
N LEU A 63 9.82 -0.54 -5.20
CA LEU A 63 9.17 0.73 -4.88
C LEU A 63 9.31 1.06 -3.40
N ALA A 64 9.13 0.08 -2.51
CA ALA A 64 9.31 0.30 -1.08
C ALA A 64 10.71 0.82 -0.77
N GLY A 65 11.73 0.26 -1.42
CA GLY A 65 13.11 0.74 -1.26
C GLY A 65 13.29 2.18 -1.70
N TRP A 66 12.73 2.55 -2.85
CA TRP A 66 12.78 3.94 -3.32
C TRP A 66 12.14 4.89 -2.32
N LEU A 67 10.98 4.52 -1.79
CA LEU A 67 10.26 5.37 -0.84
C LEU A 67 11.03 5.52 0.47
N ARG A 68 11.60 4.42 0.99
CA ARG A 68 12.35 4.49 2.25
C ARG A 68 13.64 5.30 2.12
N ALA A 69 14.17 5.46 0.91
CA ALA A 69 15.34 6.31 0.68
C ALA A 69 14.98 7.80 0.78
N GLU A 70 13.70 8.16 0.68
CA GLU A 70 13.25 9.55 0.77
C GLU A 70 12.92 9.89 2.22
N PRO A 71 13.54 10.93 2.81
CA PRO A 71 13.29 11.30 4.21
C PRO A 71 11.82 11.55 4.52
N ALA A 72 11.05 12.09 3.56
CA ALA A 72 9.63 12.38 3.75
C ALA A 72 8.80 11.13 4.07
N PHE A 73 9.29 9.93 3.71
CA PHE A 73 8.55 8.70 3.91
C PHE A 73 9.10 7.79 5.00
N HIS A 74 10.07 8.26 5.80
CA HIS A 74 10.66 7.41 6.85
C HIS A 74 9.64 6.95 7.88
N GLN A 75 8.60 7.74 8.14
CA GLN A 75 7.57 7.42 9.14
C GLN A 75 6.22 7.01 8.52
N VAL A 76 6.11 7.05 7.20
CA VAL A 76 4.85 6.71 6.52
C VAL A 76 4.69 5.20 6.49
N PRO A 77 3.54 4.64 6.92
CA PRO A 77 3.29 3.22 6.81
C PRO A 77 3.26 2.78 5.34
N ILE A 78 4.07 1.78 5.01
CA ILE A 78 4.09 1.16 3.69
C ILE A 78 3.69 -0.30 3.88
N ILE A 79 2.55 -0.68 3.30
CA ILE A 79 1.95 -1.98 3.52
C ILE A 79 2.00 -2.80 2.24
N ALA A 80 2.64 -3.95 2.29
CA ALA A 80 2.65 -4.87 1.17
C ALA A 80 1.29 -5.58 1.07
N TYR A 81 0.69 -5.56 -0.11
CA TYR A 81 -0.61 -6.18 -0.37
C TYR A 81 -0.39 -7.34 -1.35
N THR A 82 -0.45 -8.59 -0.87
CA THR A 82 0.07 -9.72 -1.61
C THR A 82 -0.69 -11.02 -1.36
N ALA A 83 -0.73 -11.89 -2.37
CA ALA A 83 -1.24 -13.25 -2.24
C ALA A 83 -0.15 -14.25 -1.82
N TRP A 84 1.07 -13.79 -1.54
CA TRP A 84 2.15 -14.67 -1.09
C TRP A 84 1.80 -15.30 0.27
N PRO A 85 2.37 -16.48 0.57
CA PRO A 85 2.18 -17.08 1.90
C PRO A 85 2.58 -16.11 3.01
N PRO A 86 1.84 -16.11 4.14
CA PRO A 86 2.07 -15.13 5.22
C PRO A 86 3.51 -15.06 5.71
N GLU A 87 4.18 -16.20 5.85
CA GLU A 87 5.57 -16.22 6.31
C GLU A 87 6.51 -15.51 5.34
N THR A 88 6.35 -15.80 4.04
CA THR A 88 7.15 -15.15 3.00
C THR A 88 6.86 -13.67 2.93
N ALA A 89 5.57 -13.29 2.97
CA ALA A 89 5.16 -11.89 2.92
C ALA A 89 5.73 -11.10 4.10
N LYS A 90 5.66 -11.66 5.30
CA LYS A 90 6.19 -11.01 6.50
C LYS A 90 7.70 -10.79 6.40
N GLN A 91 8.42 -11.82 5.99
CA GLN A 91 9.89 -11.75 5.88
C GLN A 91 10.31 -10.71 4.84
N MET A 92 9.65 -10.72 3.68
CA MET A 92 9.98 -9.77 2.61
C MET A 92 9.60 -8.34 3.00
N ALA A 93 8.47 -8.15 3.66
CA ALA A 93 8.08 -6.83 4.14
C ALA A 93 9.15 -6.26 5.09
N GLU A 94 9.59 -7.05 6.06
CA GLU A 94 10.62 -6.62 7.00
C GLU A 94 11.94 -6.29 6.30
N THR A 95 12.37 -7.16 5.37
CA THR A 95 13.63 -7.00 4.66
C THR A 95 13.69 -5.73 3.84
N TYR A 96 12.59 -5.35 3.19
CA TYR A 96 12.55 -4.23 2.25
C TYR A 96 11.96 -2.96 2.84
N GLY A 97 11.73 -2.92 4.15
CA GLY A 97 11.33 -1.70 4.84
C GLY A 97 9.84 -1.42 4.85
N CYS A 98 8.99 -2.41 4.50
CA CYS A 98 7.55 -2.27 4.67
C CYS A 98 7.19 -2.33 6.14
N THR A 99 6.16 -1.57 6.52
CA THR A 99 5.66 -1.56 7.90
C THR A 99 4.95 -2.86 8.25
N GLY A 100 4.29 -3.45 7.26
CA GLY A 100 3.57 -4.71 7.43
C GLY A 100 3.06 -5.23 6.11
N TYR A 101 2.17 -6.22 6.17
CA TYR A 101 1.55 -6.78 4.98
C TYR A 101 0.08 -7.11 5.24
N ILE A 102 -0.69 -7.16 4.15
CA ILE A 102 -2.09 -7.61 4.14
C ILE A 102 -2.22 -8.64 3.03
N GLY A 103 -2.81 -9.79 3.35
CA GLY A 103 -2.97 -10.88 2.39
C GLY A 103 -4.12 -10.66 1.42
N LYS A 104 -3.95 -11.15 0.19
CA LYS A 104 -5.02 -11.24 -0.81
C LYS A 104 -5.57 -12.68 -0.80
N PRO A 105 -6.86 -12.85 -1.14
CA PRO A 105 -7.86 -11.82 -1.39
C PRO A 105 -8.41 -11.23 -0.09
N ILE A 106 -9.13 -10.11 -0.22
CA ILE A 106 -9.80 -9.51 0.93
C ILE A 106 -10.95 -10.44 1.33
N GLY A 107 -10.85 -11.03 2.52
CA GLY A 107 -11.85 -11.95 3.02
C GLY A 107 -13.01 -11.25 3.72
N SER A 108 -12.70 -10.17 4.42
CA SER A 108 -13.69 -9.37 5.14
C SER A 108 -13.37 -7.89 4.91
N VAL A 109 -14.37 -7.15 4.40
CA VAL A 109 -14.26 -5.71 4.16
C VAL A 109 -13.95 -4.98 5.47
N ARG A 110 -14.62 -5.35 6.54
CA ARG A 110 -14.43 -4.75 7.86
C ARG A 110 -13.00 -5.00 8.37
N ASP A 111 -12.55 -6.24 8.32
CA ASP A 111 -11.23 -6.60 8.82
C ASP A 111 -10.13 -5.90 8.04
N PHE A 112 -10.28 -5.82 6.70
CA PHE A 112 -9.33 -5.11 5.86
C PHE A 112 -9.23 -3.65 6.28
N ALA A 113 -10.37 -2.98 6.42
CA ALA A 113 -10.38 -1.57 6.81
C ALA A 113 -9.77 -1.37 8.20
N GLU A 114 -10.07 -2.25 9.15
CA GLU A 114 -9.50 -2.15 10.49
C GLU A 114 -7.99 -2.36 10.50
N GLN A 115 -7.47 -3.27 9.65
CA GLN A 115 -6.03 -3.46 9.51
C GLN A 115 -5.36 -2.21 8.98
N ILE A 116 -5.90 -1.59 7.94
CA ILE A 116 -5.37 -0.33 7.41
C ILE A 116 -5.37 0.73 8.52
N GLU A 117 -6.47 0.89 9.21
CA GLU A 117 -6.61 1.89 10.26
C GLU A 117 -5.64 1.66 11.42
N SER A 118 -5.32 0.40 11.71
CA SER A 118 -4.37 0.08 12.78
C SER A 118 -2.96 0.62 12.47
N PHE A 119 -2.57 0.62 11.20
CA PHE A 119 -1.28 1.17 10.81
C PHE A 119 -1.26 2.69 10.86
N LEU A 120 -2.39 3.33 10.61
CA LEU A 120 -2.49 4.79 10.67
C LEU A 120 -2.44 5.35 12.09
N LYS A 121 -2.77 4.54 13.08
CA LYS A 121 -2.82 4.97 14.48
C LYS A 121 -1.48 4.89 15.21
N LYS A 122 -0.46 4.37 14.55
CA LYS A 122 0.86 4.22 15.18
C LYS A 122 1.70 5.46 15.13
#